data_8284702d0f7a60c5bb8928eba09a8e47
#
_entry.id   8284702d0f7a60c5bb8928eba09a8e47
#
_cell.length_a   1.000
_cell.length_b   1.000
_cell.length_c   1.000
_cell.angle_alpha   90.00
_cell.angle_beta   90.00
_cell.angle_gamma   90.00
#
_symmetry.space_group_name_H-M   'P 1'
#
loop_
_entity.id
_entity.type
_entity.pdbx_description
1 polymer ?
#
loop_
_entity_poly.entity_id
_entity_poly.type
_entity_poly.pdbx_seq_one_letter_code
_entity_poly.pdbx_strand_id
1 'polypeptide(L)'
;ARINSFGFIETPYRKVTGGVVTEEIDYLTASEEVDFNIAQANAPLDKNGRFIESHVLARPKGGSGEVDMFLPEDIGYIDVSPRQMVSVATSLVPFLEHDDAQRALMGANMQRQAVPLLRSDSPLVGTGMEGYTAIDAGDVLTAEKPGVVTEVSADRVTVMLDEGGTQDYHLRKFDRSNQGTSYNQKVVVNEGDRVEVGEVIADGPATENGELALGKNLLVAFMTWEGYNFEDAIILSQDLVKDDTLSSIHIEEYEVDARDTKLGKEEITRDLPNVSPELLKDLDERGIIRIGAEVRPGDILVGKVTPKGETELSAEERLLRAIFNEKSREVRDTSLKVPHGEQGTIIAVKEFNAEDGDDELGSGVNRRVVVYIAQKRKITEGDKLAGRHGNKGVIAKILPIEDMPFLADGTPVDIVLNPLGIPGRMNFGQVLETHLGWIAKQGWNCLLYTSDAADDTLRVDL
;
A
#
# COMPACT_ATOMS: atom_id res chain seq x y z
N ALA A 1 -12.96 17.54 1.54
CA ALA A 1 -12.47 18.22 2.75
C ALA A 1 -11.11 18.85 2.48
N ARG A 2 -10.79 19.91 3.17
CA ARG A 2 -9.48 20.58 3.09
C ARG A 2 -8.98 20.93 4.50
N ILE A 3 -7.70 21.25 4.63
CA ILE A 3 -7.12 21.74 5.89
C ILE A 3 -6.93 23.25 5.76
N ASN A 4 -7.43 24.02 6.72
CA ASN A 4 -7.23 25.47 6.74
C ASN A 4 -5.83 25.86 7.26
N SER A 5 -5.52 27.15 7.22
CA SER A 5 -4.23 27.69 7.67
C SER A 5 -3.93 27.46 9.16
N PHE A 6 -4.95 27.09 9.96
CA PHE A 6 -4.83 26.79 11.39
C PHE A 6 -4.73 25.28 11.68
N GLY A 7 -4.78 24.42 10.65
CA GLY A 7 -4.70 22.98 10.79
C GLY A 7 -6.05 22.29 11.06
N PHE A 8 -7.18 23.00 11.00
CA PHE A 8 -8.51 22.40 11.15
C PHE A 8 -9.02 21.85 9.82
N ILE A 9 -9.75 20.74 9.89
CA ILE A 9 -10.43 20.16 8.72
C ILE A 9 -11.69 20.97 8.45
N GLU A 10 -11.88 21.40 7.20
CA GLU A 10 -13.08 22.01 6.67
C GLU A 10 -13.76 21.07 5.69
N THR A 11 -15.09 20.97 5.81
CA THR A 11 -15.94 20.10 5.01
C THR A 11 -16.76 20.95 4.03
N PRO A 12 -16.94 20.54 2.76
CA PRO A 12 -17.72 21.30 1.78
C PRO A 12 -19.21 21.09 1.96
N TYR A 13 -19.98 22.16 1.86
CA TYR A 13 -21.44 22.18 1.89
C TYR A 13 -21.96 23.08 0.77
N ARG A 14 -23.13 22.74 0.19
CA ARG A 14 -23.87 23.64 -0.70
C ARG A 14 -24.72 24.59 0.14
N LYS A 15 -24.66 25.86 -0.20
CA LYS A 15 -25.47 26.88 0.47
C LYS A 15 -26.91 26.82 0.06
N VAL A 16 -27.82 26.96 1.02
CA VAL A 16 -29.27 27.04 0.80
C VAL A 16 -29.75 28.45 1.12
N THR A 17 -30.46 29.05 0.18
CA THR A 17 -31.02 30.40 0.36
C THR A 17 -32.52 30.38 0.07
N GLY A 18 -33.35 30.62 1.12
CA GLY A 18 -34.79 30.64 0.97
C GLY A 18 -35.42 29.35 0.44
N GLY A 19 -34.90 28.20 0.86
CA GLY A 19 -35.35 26.86 0.42
C GLY A 19 -34.88 26.45 -0.98
N VAL A 20 -33.91 27.16 -1.56
CA VAL A 20 -33.30 26.84 -2.84
C VAL A 20 -31.83 26.52 -2.62
N VAL A 21 -31.39 25.34 -3.08
CA VAL A 21 -29.99 24.93 -3.06
C VAL A 21 -29.24 25.65 -4.20
N THR A 22 -28.16 26.31 -3.85
CA THR A 22 -27.29 27.02 -4.79
C THR A 22 -26.12 26.14 -5.25
N GLU A 23 -25.41 26.51 -6.28
CA GLU A 23 -24.15 25.87 -6.70
C GLU A 23 -22.94 26.36 -5.88
N GLU A 24 -23.16 27.35 -5.00
CA GLU A 24 -22.10 27.89 -4.16
C GLU A 24 -21.72 26.88 -3.08
N ILE A 25 -20.42 26.53 -3.03
CA ILE A 25 -19.86 25.59 -2.05
C ILE A 25 -19.04 26.39 -1.02
N ASP A 26 -19.49 26.33 0.22
CA ASP A 26 -18.78 26.88 1.37
C ASP A 26 -18.08 25.73 2.13
N TYR A 27 -16.90 26.02 2.66
CA TYR A 27 -16.15 25.08 3.48
C TYR A 27 -16.30 25.49 4.95
N LEU A 28 -16.92 24.64 5.75
CA LEU A 28 -17.17 24.88 7.16
C LEU A 28 -16.30 23.99 8.05
N THR A 29 -15.80 24.58 9.13
CA THR A 29 -15.20 23.81 10.22
C THR A 29 -16.28 23.18 11.09
N ALA A 30 -15.95 22.18 11.90
CA ALA A 30 -16.89 21.52 12.82
C ALA A 30 -17.55 22.51 13.80
N SER A 31 -16.88 23.60 14.17
CA SER A 31 -17.42 24.64 15.03
C SER A 31 -18.45 25.50 14.31
N GLU A 32 -18.25 25.79 13.04
CA GLU A 32 -19.18 26.57 12.22
C GLU A 32 -20.42 25.77 11.82
N GLU A 33 -20.27 24.45 11.59
CA GLU A 33 -21.38 23.55 11.28
C GLU A 33 -22.48 23.59 12.35
N VAL A 34 -22.11 23.76 13.63
CA VAL A 34 -23.03 23.79 14.77
C VAL A 34 -24.02 24.96 14.70
N ASP A 35 -23.69 26.01 13.97
CA ASP A 35 -24.54 27.21 13.86
C ASP A 35 -25.66 27.07 12.82
N PHE A 36 -25.68 26.02 12.01
CA PHE A 36 -26.60 25.84 10.89
C PHE A 36 -27.41 24.56 10.97
N ASN A 37 -28.61 24.58 10.39
CA ASN A 37 -29.37 23.37 10.07
C ASN A 37 -28.86 22.87 8.71
N ILE A 38 -28.36 21.64 8.65
CA ILE A 38 -27.74 21.05 7.46
C ILE A 38 -28.57 19.88 6.97
N ALA A 39 -29.15 20.01 5.77
CA ALA A 39 -29.94 18.97 5.14
C ALA A 39 -29.05 17.83 4.59
N GLN A 40 -29.60 16.63 4.52
CA GLN A 40 -28.92 15.49 3.92
C GLN A 40 -28.88 15.62 2.38
N ALA A 41 -27.81 15.11 1.76
CA ALA A 41 -27.60 15.19 0.32
C ALA A 41 -28.66 14.47 -0.52
N ASN A 42 -29.34 13.47 0.05
CA ASN A 42 -30.42 12.71 -0.59
C ASN A 42 -31.80 13.39 -0.53
N ALA A 43 -31.93 14.60 0.04
CA ALA A 43 -33.17 15.32 0.05
C ALA A 43 -33.65 15.58 -1.38
N PRO A 44 -34.93 15.26 -1.72
CA PRO A 44 -35.42 15.38 -3.08
C PRO A 44 -35.54 16.88 -3.49
N LEU A 45 -34.89 17.20 -4.63
CA LEU A 45 -34.85 18.54 -5.20
C LEU A 45 -35.59 18.56 -6.54
N ASP A 46 -36.20 19.68 -6.88
CA ASP A 46 -36.75 19.95 -8.21
C ASP A 46 -35.64 20.38 -9.20
N LYS A 47 -35.98 20.57 -10.48
CA LYS A 47 -35.06 21.02 -11.52
C LYS A 47 -34.48 22.43 -11.27
N ASN A 48 -35.04 23.19 -10.34
CA ASN A 48 -34.61 24.53 -9.98
C ASN A 48 -33.85 24.55 -8.64
N GLY A 49 -33.52 23.37 -8.08
CA GLY A 49 -32.83 23.24 -6.79
C GLY A 49 -33.68 23.50 -5.56
N ARG A 50 -35.04 23.49 -5.68
CA ARG A 50 -35.95 23.64 -4.52
C ARG A 50 -36.27 22.30 -3.93
N PHE A 51 -36.37 22.24 -2.58
CA PHE A 51 -36.88 21.06 -1.89
C PHE A 51 -38.32 20.77 -2.32
N ILE A 52 -38.60 19.53 -2.68
CA ILE A 52 -39.94 19.08 -3.09
C ILE A 52 -40.83 18.87 -1.86
N GLU A 53 -40.24 18.42 -0.77
CA GLU A 53 -40.97 18.12 0.46
C GLU A 53 -41.20 19.38 1.28
N SER A 54 -42.36 19.43 2.00
CA SER A 54 -42.71 20.54 2.87
C SER A 54 -41.89 20.58 4.16
N HIS A 55 -41.26 19.45 4.53
CA HIS A 55 -40.35 19.31 5.66
C HIS A 55 -39.16 18.44 5.21
N VAL A 56 -37.99 18.90 5.50
CA VAL A 56 -36.74 18.26 5.07
C VAL A 56 -35.98 17.74 6.30
N LEU A 57 -35.47 16.53 6.18
CA LEU A 57 -34.65 15.91 7.21
C LEU A 57 -33.29 16.58 7.27
N ALA A 58 -32.96 17.16 8.43
CA ALA A 58 -31.69 17.87 8.61
C ALA A 58 -31.09 17.68 10.00
N ARG A 59 -29.79 17.86 10.11
CA ARG A 59 -29.06 17.95 11.36
C ARG A 59 -29.33 19.34 11.96
N PRO A 60 -29.83 19.41 13.23
CA PRO A 60 -30.17 20.68 13.85
C PRO A 60 -28.91 21.46 14.25
N LYS A 61 -29.01 22.77 14.23
CA LYS A 61 -28.03 23.64 14.88
C LYS A 61 -27.91 23.30 16.38
N GLY A 62 -26.75 23.46 16.96
CA GLY A 62 -26.49 23.17 18.37
C GLY A 62 -25.86 21.78 18.62
N GLY A 63 -25.65 20.96 17.58
CA GLY A 63 -24.82 19.74 17.67
C GLY A 63 -25.44 18.60 18.50
N SER A 64 -26.78 18.50 18.61
CA SER A 64 -27.47 17.45 19.38
C SER A 64 -27.27 16.04 18.79
N GLY A 65 -26.77 15.94 17.53
CA GLY A 65 -26.55 14.65 16.86
C GLY A 65 -27.79 13.92 16.38
N GLU A 66 -29.00 14.33 16.84
CA GLU A 66 -30.29 13.78 16.38
C GLU A 66 -30.75 14.54 15.12
N VAL A 67 -31.31 13.81 14.16
CA VAL A 67 -31.84 14.38 12.93
C VAL A 67 -33.31 14.74 13.16
N ASP A 68 -33.74 15.91 12.70
CA ASP A 68 -35.11 16.38 12.87
C ASP A 68 -35.66 16.97 11.57
N MET A 69 -36.97 17.22 11.51
CA MET A 69 -37.67 17.71 10.34
C MET A 69 -37.79 19.24 10.40
N PHE A 70 -37.26 19.93 9.40
CA PHE A 70 -37.25 21.40 9.30
C PHE A 70 -38.01 21.90 8.08
N LEU A 71 -38.47 23.13 8.13
CA LEU A 71 -39.00 23.80 6.95
C LEU A 71 -37.82 24.12 5.98
N PRO A 72 -38.02 24.06 4.66
CA PRO A 72 -36.99 24.39 3.69
C PRO A 72 -36.34 25.76 3.89
N GLU A 73 -37.07 26.73 4.44
CA GLU A 73 -36.60 28.09 4.71
C GLU A 73 -35.62 28.19 5.89
N ASP A 74 -35.69 27.21 6.82
CA ASP A 74 -34.85 27.13 8.02
C ASP A 74 -33.51 26.40 7.78
N ILE A 75 -33.30 25.86 6.57
CA ILE A 75 -32.10 25.14 6.18
C ILE A 75 -31.07 26.11 5.66
N GLY A 76 -29.88 26.10 6.24
CA GLY A 76 -28.74 26.92 5.81
C GLY A 76 -27.85 26.27 4.77
N TYR A 77 -27.64 24.96 4.90
CA TYR A 77 -26.78 24.19 4.03
C TYR A 77 -27.32 22.80 3.74
N ILE A 78 -26.83 22.18 2.68
CA ILE A 78 -27.06 20.77 2.32
C ILE A 78 -25.73 20.08 2.06
N ASP A 79 -25.60 18.83 2.48
CA ASP A 79 -24.42 18.01 2.18
C ASP A 79 -24.19 17.93 0.65
N VAL A 80 -22.94 18.00 0.22
CA VAL A 80 -22.58 17.94 -1.20
C VAL A 80 -22.84 16.54 -1.78
N SER A 81 -22.54 15.50 -1.00
CA SER A 81 -22.72 14.11 -1.36
C SER A 81 -22.98 13.25 -0.13
N PRO A 82 -23.76 12.17 -0.24
CA PRO A 82 -23.94 11.20 0.83
C PRO A 82 -22.64 10.52 1.25
N ARG A 83 -21.68 10.40 0.37
CA ARG A 83 -20.33 9.84 0.61
C ARG A 83 -19.56 10.60 1.69
N GLN A 84 -19.95 11.83 1.96
CA GLN A 84 -19.37 12.67 3.01
C GLN A 84 -19.55 12.11 4.43
N MET A 85 -20.52 11.20 4.63
CA MET A 85 -20.81 10.55 5.91
C MET A 85 -19.83 9.43 6.27
N VAL A 86 -19.08 8.89 5.30
CA VAL A 86 -18.18 7.76 5.47
C VAL A 86 -16.74 8.14 5.14
N SER A 87 -15.77 7.40 5.71
CA SER A 87 -14.37 7.58 5.35
C SER A 87 -14.11 7.07 3.92
N VAL A 88 -13.01 7.53 3.30
CA VAL A 88 -12.60 7.06 1.97
C VAL A 88 -12.47 5.54 1.93
N ALA A 89 -11.83 4.93 2.93
CA ALA A 89 -11.69 3.48 3.00
C ALA A 89 -13.04 2.75 3.10
N THR A 90 -14.02 3.32 3.81
CA THR A 90 -15.37 2.77 3.90
C THR A 90 -16.12 2.92 2.57
N SER A 91 -15.91 4.02 1.84
CA SER A 91 -16.54 4.26 0.55
C SER A 91 -16.03 3.34 -0.58
N LEU A 92 -14.94 2.62 -0.35
CA LEU A 92 -14.38 1.61 -1.25
C LEU A 92 -14.96 0.20 -1.03
N VAL A 93 -15.85 0.02 -0.05
CA VAL A 93 -16.50 -1.27 0.21
C VAL A 93 -17.75 -1.38 -0.67
N PRO A 94 -17.80 -2.30 -1.65
CA PRO A 94 -18.99 -2.50 -2.47
C PRO A 94 -20.09 -3.16 -1.64
N PHE A 95 -21.37 -2.87 -1.93
CA PHE A 95 -22.53 -3.37 -1.18
C PHE A 95 -22.44 -3.11 0.33
N LEU A 96 -21.91 -1.95 0.71
CA LEU A 96 -21.74 -1.53 2.10
C LEU A 96 -23.05 -1.62 2.90
N GLU A 97 -24.18 -1.29 2.29
CA GLU A 97 -25.52 -1.32 2.86
C GLU A 97 -26.00 -2.72 3.27
N HIS A 98 -25.36 -3.77 2.76
CA HIS A 98 -25.65 -5.17 3.07
C HIS A 98 -24.68 -5.76 4.11
N ASP A 99 -23.79 -4.96 4.65
CA ASP A 99 -22.83 -5.37 5.67
C ASP A 99 -23.16 -4.75 7.02
N ASP A 100 -22.96 -5.51 8.09
CA ASP A 100 -23.02 -4.99 9.46
C ASP A 100 -21.93 -3.91 9.66
N ALA A 101 -22.26 -2.85 10.42
CA ALA A 101 -21.37 -1.72 10.67
C ALA A 101 -20.02 -2.14 11.27
N GLN A 102 -20.01 -3.12 12.17
CA GLN A 102 -18.76 -3.62 12.77
C GLN A 102 -17.87 -4.31 11.72
N ARG A 103 -18.47 -5.05 10.79
CA ARG A 103 -17.75 -5.73 9.72
C ARG A 103 -17.25 -4.75 8.64
N ALA A 104 -18.06 -3.75 8.31
CA ALA A 104 -17.63 -2.66 7.44
C ALA A 104 -16.42 -1.90 8.03
N LEU A 105 -16.44 -1.61 9.33
CA LEU A 105 -15.31 -1.02 10.04
C LEU A 105 -14.04 -1.90 9.95
N MET A 106 -14.18 -3.21 10.16
CA MET A 106 -13.05 -4.14 10.03
C MET A 106 -12.51 -4.17 8.60
N GLY A 107 -13.39 -4.21 7.58
CA GLY A 107 -13.03 -4.15 6.17
C GLY A 107 -12.27 -2.88 5.82
N ALA A 108 -12.78 -1.72 6.20
CA ALA A 108 -12.14 -0.42 6.00
C ALA A 108 -10.74 -0.36 6.65
N ASN A 109 -10.59 -0.89 7.86
CA ASN A 109 -9.29 -0.94 8.54
C ASN A 109 -8.30 -1.89 7.86
N MET A 110 -8.75 -3.05 7.35
CA MET A 110 -7.88 -4.02 6.67
C MET A 110 -7.43 -3.55 5.30
N GLN A 111 -8.23 -2.78 4.55
CA GLN A 111 -7.79 -2.13 3.31
C GLN A 111 -6.54 -1.28 3.53
N ARG A 112 -6.44 -0.56 4.65
CA ARG A 112 -5.26 0.25 5.00
C ARG A 112 -4.01 -0.56 5.35
N GLN A 113 -4.14 -1.88 5.56
CA GLN A 113 -3.06 -2.81 5.89
C GLN A 113 -2.69 -3.71 4.70
N ALA A 114 -3.28 -3.46 3.52
CA ALA A 114 -3.01 -4.25 2.34
C ALA A 114 -1.55 -4.06 1.89
N VAL A 115 -0.86 -5.18 1.69
CA VAL A 115 0.52 -5.18 1.19
C VAL A 115 0.50 -5.02 -0.32
N PRO A 116 1.27 -4.09 -0.91
CA PRO A 116 1.40 -3.97 -2.35
C PRO A 116 1.92 -5.27 -2.97
N LEU A 117 1.16 -5.83 -3.92
CA LEU A 117 1.54 -7.05 -4.62
C LEU A 117 2.46 -6.75 -5.80
N LEU A 118 3.19 -7.77 -6.25
CA LEU A 118 4.04 -7.69 -7.45
C LEU A 118 3.24 -7.27 -8.69
N ARG A 119 2.03 -7.80 -8.81
CA ARG A 119 1.02 -7.41 -9.80
C ARG A 119 -0.32 -7.38 -9.07
N SER A 120 -0.89 -6.21 -8.90
CA SER A 120 -2.24 -6.04 -8.38
C SER A 120 -3.23 -6.00 -9.54
N ASP A 121 -4.51 -6.26 -9.27
CA ASP A 121 -5.60 -6.13 -10.24
C ASP A 121 -6.60 -5.08 -9.73
N SER A 122 -7.13 -4.27 -10.63
CA SER A 122 -8.28 -3.42 -10.32
C SER A 122 -9.49 -4.29 -9.97
N PRO A 123 -10.34 -3.88 -9.02
CA PRO A 123 -11.46 -4.68 -8.59
C PRO A 123 -12.52 -4.78 -9.70
N LEU A 124 -12.98 -6.01 -10.01
CA LEU A 124 -14.08 -6.23 -10.95
C LEU A 124 -15.38 -5.60 -10.47
N VAL A 125 -15.57 -5.52 -9.15
CA VAL A 125 -16.72 -4.86 -8.51
C VAL A 125 -16.17 -3.71 -7.69
N GLY A 126 -16.41 -2.50 -8.14
CA GLY A 126 -15.95 -1.26 -7.52
C GLY A 126 -17.11 -0.36 -7.09
N THR A 127 -16.76 0.78 -6.48
CA THR A 127 -17.70 1.81 -6.03
C THR A 127 -17.58 3.11 -6.82
N GLY A 128 -16.67 3.16 -7.81
CA GLY A 128 -16.34 4.37 -8.57
C GLY A 128 -15.47 5.37 -7.81
N MET A 129 -15.01 5.04 -6.60
CA MET A 129 -14.09 5.87 -5.83
C MET A 129 -12.62 5.48 -6.05
N GLU A 130 -12.36 4.33 -6.68
CA GLU A 130 -11.03 3.76 -6.83
C GLU A 130 -10.09 4.67 -7.63
N GLY A 131 -10.57 5.22 -8.77
CA GLY A 131 -9.79 6.15 -9.59
C GLY A 131 -9.49 7.46 -8.87
N TYR A 132 -10.51 8.08 -8.27
CA TYR A 132 -10.31 9.32 -7.50
C TYR A 132 -9.33 9.13 -6.34
N THR A 133 -9.47 8.01 -5.62
CA THR A 133 -8.60 7.71 -4.48
C THR A 133 -7.15 7.49 -4.91
N ALA A 134 -6.92 6.80 -6.02
CA ALA A 134 -5.59 6.53 -6.54
C ALA A 134 -4.87 7.82 -6.98
N ILE A 135 -5.58 8.70 -7.70
CA ILE A 135 -5.03 9.99 -8.18
C ILE A 135 -4.78 10.94 -7.01
N ASP A 136 -5.76 11.11 -6.12
CA ASP A 136 -5.67 12.05 -4.98
C ASP A 136 -4.64 11.59 -3.92
N ALA A 137 -4.30 10.30 -3.86
CA ALA A 137 -3.22 9.80 -3.00
C ALA A 137 -1.83 10.28 -3.43
N GLY A 138 -1.67 10.69 -4.70
CA GLY A 138 -0.41 11.18 -5.25
C GLY A 138 0.61 10.09 -5.56
N ASP A 139 0.21 8.82 -5.51
CA ASP A 139 1.07 7.68 -5.86
C ASP A 139 1.07 7.41 -7.36
N VAL A 140 0.00 7.77 -8.04
CA VAL A 140 -0.15 7.72 -9.50
C VAL A 140 0.43 8.99 -10.10
N LEU A 141 1.26 8.84 -11.11
CA LEU A 141 1.85 9.98 -11.81
C LEU A 141 0.93 10.42 -12.95
N THR A 142 0.46 11.65 -12.89
CA THR A 142 -0.45 12.23 -13.89
C THR A 142 0.22 13.34 -14.69
N ALA A 143 -0.24 13.55 -15.94
CA ALA A 143 0.23 14.62 -16.79
C ALA A 143 -0.20 15.99 -16.22
N GLU A 144 0.75 16.88 -16.02
CA GLU A 144 0.48 18.26 -15.58
C GLU A 144 0.05 19.16 -16.75
N LYS A 145 0.53 18.85 -17.95
CA LYS A 145 0.25 19.60 -19.18
C LYS A 145 -0.02 18.66 -20.35
N PRO A 146 -0.80 19.10 -21.36
CA PRO A 146 -1.06 18.30 -22.52
C PRO A 146 0.15 18.23 -23.44
N GLY A 147 0.35 17.06 -24.07
CA GLY A 147 1.49 16.84 -24.96
C GLY A 147 1.51 15.47 -25.58
N VAL A 148 2.63 15.12 -26.18
CA VAL A 148 2.89 13.82 -26.82
C VAL A 148 4.09 13.16 -26.14
N VAL A 149 3.97 11.91 -25.78
CA VAL A 149 5.04 11.12 -25.18
C VAL A 149 6.11 10.85 -26.24
N THR A 150 7.35 11.30 -25.99
CA THR A 150 8.46 11.18 -26.94
C THR A 150 9.46 10.09 -26.57
N GLU A 151 9.65 9.84 -25.29
CA GLU A 151 10.59 8.82 -24.79
C GLU A 151 10.00 8.14 -23.56
N VAL A 152 10.08 6.82 -23.49
CA VAL A 152 9.66 6.01 -22.36
C VAL A 152 10.80 5.12 -21.92
N SER A 153 11.23 5.28 -20.67
CA SER A 153 12.19 4.39 -20.01
C SER A 153 11.63 3.87 -18.70
N ALA A 154 12.36 2.97 -18.05
CA ALA A 154 11.89 2.40 -16.78
C ALA A 154 11.85 3.41 -15.64
N ASP A 155 12.66 4.46 -15.70
CA ASP A 155 12.87 5.46 -14.64
C ASP A 155 12.41 6.87 -15.04
N ARG A 156 12.08 7.09 -16.33
CA ARG A 156 11.71 8.41 -16.85
C ARG A 156 10.75 8.31 -18.03
N VAL A 157 9.81 9.23 -18.07
CA VAL A 157 8.94 9.49 -19.23
C VAL A 157 9.11 10.94 -19.64
N THR A 158 9.42 11.18 -20.92
CA THR A 158 9.56 12.54 -21.48
C THR A 158 8.36 12.86 -22.35
N VAL A 159 7.71 13.98 -22.08
CA VAL A 159 6.54 14.48 -22.81
C VAL A 159 6.91 15.80 -23.50
N MET A 160 6.68 15.87 -24.82
CA MET A 160 6.77 17.10 -25.60
C MET A 160 5.45 17.87 -25.47
N LEU A 161 5.50 19.03 -24.86
CA LEU A 161 4.33 19.85 -24.58
C LEU A 161 3.78 20.56 -25.83
N ASP A 162 2.46 20.69 -25.94
CA ASP A 162 1.79 21.41 -27.03
C ASP A 162 2.19 22.91 -27.06
N GLU A 163 2.52 23.51 -25.91
CA GLU A 163 3.02 24.89 -25.78
C GLU A 163 4.49 25.06 -26.19
N GLY A 164 5.17 23.94 -26.51
CA GLY A 164 6.59 23.89 -26.80
C GLY A 164 7.45 23.62 -25.57
N GLY A 165 8.53 22.86 -25.78
CA GLY A 165 9.41 22.36 -24.72
C GLY A 165 9.11 20.91 -24.32
N THR A 166 9.94 20.36 -23.46
CA THR A 166 9.83 18.98 -22.94
C THR A 166 9.69 19.02 -21.43
N GLN A 167 8.90 18.09 -20.89
CA GLN A 167 8.76 17.85 -19.46
C GLN A 167 9.17 16.40 -19.16
N ASP A 168 10.09 16.22 -18.22
CA ASP A 168 10.55 14.92 -17.78
C ASP A 168 9.83 14.54 -16.47
N TYR A 169 9.24 13.34 -16.46
CA TYR A 169 8.61 12.73 -15.30
C TYR A 169 9.50 11.58 -14.80
N HIS A 170 10.07 11.73 -13.61
CA HIS A 170 10.90 10.73 -12.98
C HIS A 170 10.05 9.75 -12.16
N LEU A 171 10.31 8.46 -12.34
CA LEU A 171 9.60 7.39 -11.65
C LEU A 171 10.39 6.89 -10.45
N ARG A 172 9.69 6.62 -9.37
CA ARG A 172 10.26 5.94 -8.20
C ARG A 172 10.37 4.45 -8.48
N LYS A 173 11.55 3.89 -8.29
CA LYS A 173 11.85 2.49 -8.59
C LYS A 173 12.39 1.77 -7.37
N PHE A 174 11.63 0.81 -6.84
CA PHE A 174 12.03 -0.04 -5.72
C PHE A 174 12.48 0.71 -4.47
N ASP A 175 11.88 1.86 -4.20
CA ASP A 175 12.12 2.59 -2.96
C ASP A 175 11.48 1.84 -1.78
N ARG A 176 12.13 1.90 -0.62
CA ARG A 176 11.60 1.33 0.61
C ARG A 176 10.55 2.27 1.21
N SER A 177 9.36 1.73 1.50
CA SER A 177 8.37 2.43 2.33
C SER A 177 8.71 2.30 3.82
N ASN A 178 8.06 3.12 4.67
CA ASN A 178 8.23 3.04 6.13
C ASN A 178 7.82 1.67 6.71
N GLN A 179 7.01 0.90 6.00
CA GLN A 179 6.57 -0.45 6.39
C GLN A 179 7.43 -1.56 5.78
N GLY A 180 8.55 -1.23 5.13
CA GLY A 180 9.42 -2.20 4.46
C GLY A 180 8.84 -2.78 3.17
N THR A 181 7.77 -2.21 2.64
CA THR A 181 7.21 -2.61 1.34
C THR A 181 7.88 -1.85 0.19
N SER A 182 7.79 -2.39 -1.03
CA SER A 182 8.38 -1.78 -2.21
C SER A 182 7.48 -0.70 -2.79
N TYR A 183 8.03 0.48 -2.98
CA TYR A 183 7.44 1.57 -3.73
C TYR A 183 8.00 1.54 -5.15
N ASN A 184 7.20 1.12 -6.12
CA ASN A 184 7.65 0.95 -7.49
C ASN A 184 6.58 1.42 -8.47
N GLN A 185 6.88 2.48 -9.24
CA GLN A 185 5.99 3.00 -10.27
C GLN A 185 6.20 2.29 -11.60
N LYS A 186 5.12 2.07 -12.35
CA LYS A 186 5.12 1.38 -13.65
C LYS A 186 4.49 2.29 -14.69
N VAL A 187 5.15 2.47 -15.82
CA VAL A 187 4.63 3.26 -16.95
C VAL A 187 3.42 2.57 -17.57
N VAL A 188 2.39 3.35 -17.88
CA VAL A 188 1.15 2.90 -18.54
C VAL A 188 1.12 3.35 -20.00
N VAL A 189 1.75 4.49 -20.32
CA VAL A 189 1.76 5.10 -21.65
C VAL A 189 2.87 4.56 -22.54
N ASN A 190 2.69 4.64 -23.86
CA ASN A 190 3.67 4.26 -24.84
C ASN A 190 4.22 5.49 -25.57
N GLU A 191 5.37 5.32 -26.25
CA GLU A 191 5.91 6.36 -27.13
C GLU A 191 4.92 6.69 -28.26
N GLY A 192 4.68 7.97 -28.48
CA GLY A 192 3.72 8.48 -29.46
C GLY A 192 2.30 8.69 -28.93
N ASP A 193 1.98 8.25 -27.71
CA ASP A 193 0.68 8.49 -27.11
C ASP A 193 0.51 9.99 -26.80
N ARG A 194 -0.72 10.49 -27.03
CA ARG A 194 -1.10 11.83 -26.63
C ARG A 194 -1.65 11.77 -25.19
N VAL A 195 -1.20 12.68 -24.34
CA VAL A 195 -1.66 12.79 -22.96
C VAL A 195 -2.31 14.15 -22.72
N GLU A 196 -3.41 14.16 -21.99
CA GLU A 196 -4.12 15.35 -21.56
C GLU A 196 -3.85 15.64 -20.07
N VAL A 197 -4.20 16.83 -19.60
CA VAL A 197 -4.02 17.22 -18.20
C VAL A 197 -4.80 16.28 -17.27
N GLY A 198 -4.12 15.69 -16.29
CA GLY A 198 -4.70 14.75 -15.34
C GLY A 198 -4.74 13.29 -15.83
N GLU A 199 -4.31 13.02 -17.07
CA GLU A 199 -4.21 11.65 -17.57
C GLU A 199 -3.04 10.89 -16.92
N VAL A 200 -3.24 9.61 -16.66
CA VAL A 200 -2.27 8.77 -15.96
C VAL A 200 -1.10 8.41 -16.86
N ILE A 201 0.11 8.75 -16.44
CA ILE A 201 1.37 8.41 -17.12
C ILE A 201 1.97 7.12 -16.54
N ALA A 202 1.93 6.98 -15.21
CA ALA A 202 2.46 5.80 -14.54
C ALA A 202 1.65 5.46 -13.30
N ASP A 203 1.42 4.16 -13.11
CA ASP A 203 0.79 3.59 -11.92
C ASP A 203 1.77 3.55 -10.75
N GLY A 204 1.24 3.71 -9.54
CA GLY A 204 1.97 3.54 -8.29
C GLY A 204 1.89 2.11 -7.72
N PRO A 205 2.36 1.91 -6.49
CA PRO A 205 2.14 0.67 -5.78
C PRO A 205 0.65 0.48 -5.49
N ALA A 206 0.17 -0.76 -5.65
CA ALA A 206 -1.24 -1.11 -5.45
C ALA A 206 -2.23 -0.26 -6.30
N THR A 207 -1.84 0.08 -7.52
CA THR A 207 -2.72 0.69 -8.53
C THR A 207 -2.58 -0.02 -9.86
N GLU A 208 -3.62 0.03 -10.69
CA GLU A 208 -3.66 -0.50 -12.04
C GLU A 208 -4.50 0.42 -12.92
N ASN A 209 -3.92 0.91 -14.03
CA ASN A 209 -4.55 1.85 -14.96
C ASN A 209 -5.17 3.10 -14.28
N GLY A 210 -4.52 3.63 -13.25
CA GLY A 210 -4.99 4.78 -12.48
C GLY A 210 -6.09 4.47 -11.48
N GLU A 211 -6.45 3.22 -11.28
CA GLU A 211 -7.40 2.79 -10.26
C GLU A 211 -6.72 2.10 -9.09
N LEU A 212 -7.30 2.22 -7.91
CA LEU A 212 -6.79 1.56 -6.70
C LEU A 212 -6.98 0.04 -6.80
N ALA A 213 -5.89 -0.70 -6.71
CA ALA A 213 -5.80 -2.16 -6.83
C ALA A 213 -5.09 -2.75 -5.61
N LEU A 214 -5.83 -2.98 -4.52
CA LEU A 214 -5.27 -3.44 -3.24
C LEU A 214 -4.97 -4.94 -3.17
N GLY A 215 -5.40 -5.72 -4.17
CA GLY A 215 -5.27 -7.18 -4.14
C GLY A 215 -5.45 -7.82 -5.51
N LYS A 216 -6.10 -8.98 -5.52
CA LYS A 216 -6.36 -9.80 -6.71
C LYS A 216 -7.81 -10.22 -6.80
N ASN A 217 -8.31 -10.36 -8.03
CA ASN A 217 -9.61 -10.95 -8.29
C ASN A 217 -9.47 -12.47 -8.36
N LEU A 218 -10.02 -13.16 -7.35
CA LEU A 218 -9.90 -14.62 -7.21
C LEU A 218 -11.25 -15.30 -7.41
N LEU A 219 -11.23 -16.51 -7.97
CA LEU A 219 -12.41 -17.38 -8.05
C LEU A 219 -12.68 -18.01 -6.69
N VAL A 220 -13.77 -17.60 -6.05
CA VAL A 220 -14.14 -17.98 -4.67
C VAL A 220 -15.21 -19.06 -4.66
N ALA A 221 -15.05 -20.10 -3.83
CA ALA A 221 -16.11 -21.03 -3.47
C ALA A 221 -16.46 -20.91 -1.98
N PHE A 222 -17.75 -20.74 -1.67
CA PHE A 222 -18.27 -20.82 -0.30
C PHE A 222 -18.78 -22.24 -0.03
N MET A 223 -17.92 -23.09 0.51
CA MET A 223 -18.25 -24.46 0.85
C MET A 223 -17.33 -24.99 1.95
N THR A 224 -17.78 -26.01 2.69
CA THR A 224 -16.91 -26.75 3.60
C THR A 224 -16.03 -27.70 2.80
N TRP A 225 -14.74 -27.79 3.15
CA TRP A 225 -13.80 -28.67 2.44
C TRP A 225 -12.94 -29.45 3.43
N GLU A 226 -13.25 -30.73 3.63
CA GLU A 226 -12.51 -31.68 4.48
C GLU A 226 -12.17 -31.17 5.90
N GLY A 227 -12.87 -30.15 6.37
CA GLY A 227 -12.60 -29.51 7.67
C GLY A 227 -11.43 -28.52 7.70
N TYR A 228 -10.66 -28.39 6.62
CA TYR A 228 -9.48 -27.51 6.57
C TYR A 228 -9.84 -26.02 6.58
N ASN A 229 -11.08 -25.67 6.30
CA ASN A 229 -11.58 -24.29 6.39
C ASN A 229 -12.54 -24.09 7.58
N PHE A 230 -12.37 -24.89 8.64
CA PHE A 230 -13.14 -24.71 9.88
C PHE A 230 -12.92 -23.32 10.48
N GLU A 231 -14.01 -22.69 10.94
CA GLU A 231 -14.04 -21.29 11.39
C GLU A 231 -13.59 -20.33 10.26
N ASP A 232 -12.51 -19.54 10.48
CA ASP A 232 -11.98 -18.55 9.55
C ASP A 232 -10.75 -19.04 8.78
N ALA A 233 -10.50 -20.34 8.78
CA ALA A 233 -9.41 -20.93 8.02
C ALA A 233 -9.70 -20.85 6.51
N ILE A 234 -8.67 -20.60 5.74
CA ILE A 234 -8.73 -20.41 4.29
C ILE A 234 -7.93 -21.49 3.61
N ILE A 235 -8.47 -22.03 2.51
CA ILE A 235 -7.76 -22.93 1.62
C ILE A 235 -7.45 -22.18 0.33
N LEU A 236 -6.21 -22.26 -0.13
CA LEU A 236 -5.75 -21.70 -1.40
C LEU A 236 -5.31 -22.76 -2.38
N SER A 237 -5.45 -22.47 -3.67
CA SER A 237 -4.85 -23.25 -4.74
C SER A 237 -3.35 -23.01 -4.82
N GLN A 238 -2.59 -24.07 -5.10
CA GLN A 238 -1.14 -23.99 -5.32
C GLN A 238 -0.76 -23.16 -6.55
N ASP A 239 -1.66 -23.00 -7.53
CA ASP A 239 -1.41 -22.18 -8.71
C ASP A 239 -1.17 -20.71 -8.34
N LEU A 240 -1.86 -20.18 -7.33
CA LEU A 240 -1.62 -18.81 -6.86
C LEU A 240 -0.19 -18.58 -6.36
N VAL A 241 0.41 -19.63 -5.79
CA VAL A 241 1.81 -19.61 -5.32
C VAL A 241 2.79 -19.79 -6.48
N LYS A 242 2.44 -20.67 -7.44
CA LYS A 242 3.25 -20.94 -8.64
C LYS A 242 3.36 -19.74 -9.54
N ASP A 243 2.24 -19.07 -9.80
CA ASP A 243 2.13 -17.92 -10.71
C ASP A 243 2.46 -16.59 -10.04
N ASP A 244 2.93 -16.60 -8.78
CA ASP A 244 3.27 -15.40 -7.99
C ASP A 244 2.12 -14.40 -7.85
N THR A 245 0.88 -14.87 -7.88
CA THR A 245 -0.32 -14.03 -7.89
C THR A 245 -0.43 -13.15 -6.66
N LEU A 246 -0.10 -13.71 -5.47
CA LEU A 246 -0.14 -13.02 -4.19
C LEU A 246 1.27 -12.73 -3.62
N SER A 247 2.28 -12.70 -4.48
CA SER A 247 3.66 -12.40 -4.08
C SER A 247 3.89 -10.90 -3.88
N SER A 248 4.74 -10.57 -2.92
CA SER A 248 5.11 -9.20 -2.57
C SER A 248 6.62 -9.04 -2.50
N ILE A 249 7.09 -7.77 -2.61
CA ILE A 249 8.50 -7.42 -2.45
C ILE A 249 8.63 -6.65 -1.13
N HIS A 250 9.54 -7.12 -0.28
CA HIS A 250 9.91 -6.45 0.95
C HIS A 250 11.34 -5.98 0.86
N ILE A 251 11.59 -4.75 1.34
CA ILE A 251 12.91 -4.13 1.33
C ILE A 251 13.31 -3.87 2.77
N GLU A 252 14.32 -4.59 3.23
CA GLU A 252 14.89 -4.41 4.56
C GLU A 252 16.14 -3.54 4.49
N GLU A 253 16.30 -2.73 5.52
CA GLU A 253 17.40 -1.77 5.65
C GLU A 253 18.31 -2.17 6.80
N TYR A 254 19.59 -2.27 6.49
CA TYR A 254 20.63 -2.60 7.46
C TYR A 254 21.68 -1.51 7.46
N GLU A 255 21.92 -0.93 8.63
CA GLU A 255 22.92 0.12 8.80
C GLU A 255 24.08 -0.32 9.69
N VAL A 256 25.25 0.21 9.41
CA VAL A 256 26.44 0.07 10.25
C VAL A 256 27.20 1.39 10.33
N ASP A 257 27.53 1.79 11.54
CA ASP A 257 28.35 2.96 11.84
C ASP A 257 29.78 2.57 12.14
N ALA A 258 30.75 3.29 11.59
CA ALA A 258 32.13 3.28 12.04
C ALA A 258 32.37 4.51 12.90
N ARG A 259 32.71 4.27 14.18
CA ARG A 259 32.81 5.31 15.21
C ARG A 259 34.24 5.44 15.73
N ASP A 260 34.55 6.60 16.28
CA ASP A 260 35.78 6.79 17.11
C ASP A 260 35.57 6.17 18.48
N THR A 261 36.39 5.15 18.79
CA THR A 261 36.40 4.52 20.12
C THR A 261 37.59 4.96 20.93
N LYS A 262 37.55 4.76 22.25
CA LYS A 262 38.68 5.05 23.13
C LYS A 262 39.95 4.25 22.82
N LEU A 263 39.82 3.14 22.08
CA LEU A 263 40.90 2.23 21.70
C LEU A 263 41.44 2.49 20.29
N GLY A 264 40.81 3.38 19.56
CA GLY A 264 41.12 3.71 18.16
C GLY A 264 39.89 3.85 17.31
N LYS A 265 40.08 4.18 16.04
CA LYS A 265 38.98 4.31 15.07
C LYS A 265 38.54 2.94 14.59
N GLU A 266 37.21 2.75 14.44
CA GLU A 266 36.65 1.62 13.70
C GLU A 266 36.86 1.85 12.21
N GLU A 267 37.15 0.80 11.46
CA GLU A 267 37.39 0.89 10.03
C GLU A 267 36.50 -0.08 9.26
N ILE A 268 35.96 0.41 8.14
CA ILE A 268 35.25 -0.42 7.15
C ILE A 268 36.29 -0.92 6.17
N THR A 269 36.49 -2.24 6.11
CA THR A 269 37.52 -2.87 5.30
C THR A 269 37.14 -4.28 4.85
N ARG A 270 37.68 -4.72 3.74
CA ARG A 270 37.61 -6.10 3.28
C ARG A 270 38.57 -7.04 4.02
N ASP A 271 39.65 -6.51 4.64
CA ASP A 271 40.64 -7.30 5.33
C ASP A 271 40.15 -7.71 6.74
N LEU A 272 39.37 -8.78 6.79
CA LEU A 272 38.77 -9.29 8.02
C LEU A 272 39.57 -10.46 8.61
N PRO A 273 39.84 -10.49 9.92
CA PRO A 273 40.52 -11.60 10.55
C PRO A 273 39.64 -12.84 10.60
N ASN A 274 40.21 -14.00 10.32
CA ASN A 274 39.56 -15.31 10.45
C ASN A 274 38.29 -15.54 9.63
N VAL A 275 38.16 -14.85 8.46
CA VAL A 275 37.01 -14.99 7.53
C VAL A 275 37.51 -15.71 6.27
N SER A 276 36.71 -16.68 5.79
CA SER A 276 37.03 -17.39 4.57
C SER A 276 36.91 -16.49 3.33
N PRO A 277 37.78 -16.66 2.30
CA PRO A 277 37.68 -15.88 1.07
C PRO A 277 36.34 -15.99 0.34
N GLU A 278 35.60 -17.08 0.53
CA GLU A 278 34.29 -17.30 -0.07
C GLU A 278 33.24 -16.32 0.43
N LEU A 279 33.27 -15.95 1.72
CA LEU A 279 32.38 -14.96 2.32
C LEU A 279 32.72 -13.51 1.90
N LEU A 280 33.92 -13.30 1.35
CA LEU A 280 34.40 -11.99 0.90
C LEU A 280 34.23 -11.77 -0.61
N LYS A 281 33.72 -12.76 -1.34
CA LYS A 281 33.64 -12.71 -2.83
C LYS A 281 32.79 -11.56 -3.36
N ASP A 282 31.70 -11.24 -2.67
CA ASP A 282 30.74 -10.23 -3.08
C ASP A 282 30.99 -8.85 -2.45
N LEU A 283 32.08 -8.70 -1.67
CA LEU A 283 32.55 -7.43 -1.14
C LEU A 283 33.50 -6.73 -2.13
N ASP A 284 33.35 -5.42 -2.25
CA ASP A 284 34.27 -4.56 -2.99
C ASP A 284 35.60 -4.37 -2.26
N GLU A 285 36.54 -3.61 -2.83
CA GLU A 285 37.83 -3.31 -2.20
C GLU A 285 37.69 -2.52 -0.91
N ARG A 286 36.59 -1.78 -0.72
CA ARG A 286 36.30 -0.98 0.46
C ARG A 286 35.62 -1.79 1.57
N GLY A 287 35.31 -3.07 1.30
CA GLY A 287 34.67 -3.97 2.27
C GLY A 287 33.13 -3.85 2.29
N ILE A 288 32.52 -3.28 1.25
CA ILE A 288 31.07 -3.11 1.12
C ILE A 288 30.55 -4.07 0.06
N ILE A 289 29.36 -4.63 0.28
CA ILE A 289 28.75 -5.56 -0.64
C ILE A 289 28.34 -4.87 -1.94
N ARG A 290 28.52 -5.55 -3.07
CA ARG A 290 28.13 -5.03 -4.39
C ARG A 290 26.62 -5.07 -4.61
N ILE A 291 26.08 -4.11 -5.33
CA ILE A 291 24.70 -4.10 -5.78
C ILE A 291 24.46 -5.29 -6.73
N GLY A 292 23.30 -5.96 -6.61
CA GLY A 292 22.94 -7.14 -7.37
C GLY A 292 23.48 -8.47 -6.80
N ALA A 293 24.18 -8.44 -5.66
CA ALA A 293 24.59 -9.66 -4.96
C ALA A 293 23.38 -10.36 -4.32
N GLU A 294 23.28 -11.67 -4.47
CA GLU A 294 22.36 -12.50 -3.71
C GLU A 294 22.98 -12.86 -2.37
N VAL A 295 22.26 -12.60 -1.29
CA VAL A 295 22.71 -12.83 0.08
C VAL A 295 21.86 -13.84 0.82
N ARG A 296 22.51 -14.57 1.73
CA ARG A 296 21.93 -15.58 2.61
C ARG A 296 22.24 -15.29 4.05
N PRO A 297 21.53 -15.89 5.03
CA PRO A 297 21.84 -15.72 6.43
C PRO A 297 23.31 -16.01 6.75
N GLY A 298 23.98 -15.05 7.41
CA GLY A 298 25.40 -15.16 7.78
C GLY A 298 26.38 -14.54 6.79
N ASP A 299 25.97 -14.18 5.57
CA ASP A 299 26.84 -13.46 4.62
C ASP A 299 27.15 -12.05 5.14
N ILE A 300 28.32 -11.54 4.76
CA ILE A 300 28.81 -10.24 5.22
C ILE A 300 28.29 -9.16 4.26
N LEU A 301 27.58 -8.18 4.80
CA LEU A 301 27.11 -7.01 4.07
C LEU A 301 28.15 -5.90 4.06
N VAL A 302 28.74 -5.62 5.21
CA VAL A 302 29.80 -4.61 5.38
C VAL A 302 30.84 -5.14 6.33
N GLY A 303 32.07 -5.25 5.83
CA GLY A 303 33.22 -5.64 6.64
C GLY A 303 33.65 -4.50 7.55
N LYS A 304 33.61 -4.72 8.87
CA LYS A 304 34.04 -3.75 9.88
C LYS A 304 34.94 -4.38 10.88
N VAL A 305 35.99 -3.67 11.24
CA VAL A 305 36.93 -4.07 12.32
C VAL A 305 36.96 -3.01 13.42
N THR A 306 36.99 -3.48 14.64
CA THR A 306 37.08 -2.64 15.84
C THR A 306 38.42 -2.95 16.57
N PRO A 307 39.20 -1.94 17.00
CA PRO A 307 40.43 -2.15 17.78
C PRO A 307 40.16 -2.89 19.08
N LYS A 308 41.00 -3.88 19.41
CA LYS A 308 40.95 -4.64 20.66
C LYS A 308 41.80 -3.96 21.75
N GLY A 309 41.30 -3.94 23.00
CA GLY A 309 42.11 -3.62 24.17
C GLY A 309 43.01 -4.80 24.57
N GLU A 310 44.13 -4.51 25.17
CA GLU A 310 45.11 -5.55 25.65
C GLU A 310 44.52 -6.60 26.61
N THR A 311 43.40 -6.28 27.27
CA THR A 311 42.72 -7.17 28.22
C THR A 311 41.79 -8.18 27.53
N GLU A 312 41.49 -8.02 26.25
CA GLU A 312 40.52 -8.87 25.53
C GLU A 312 41.18 -10.01 24.71
N LEU A 313 42.46 -10.20 24.83
CA LEU A 313 43.17 -11.31 24.18
C LEU A 313 42.74 -12.65 24.80
N SER A 314 42.28 -13.60 23.95
CA SER A 314 42.02 -14.96 24.40
C SER A 314 43.27 -15.63 24.92
N ALA A 315 43.11 -16.69 25.77
CA ALA A 315 44.25 -17.43 26.30
C ALA A 315 45.12 -18.03 25.18
N GLU A 316 44.50 -18.45 24.10
CA GLU A 316 45.14 -18.98 22.87
C GLU A 316 45.95 -17.94 22.13
N GLU A 317 45.41 -16.74 21.95
CA GLU A 317 46.07 -15.60 21.31
C GLU A 317 47.28 -15.12 22.13
N ARG A 318 47.18 -15.10 23.47
CA ARG A 318 48.30 -14.79 24.36
C ARG A 318 49.43 -15.81 24.23
N LEU A 319 49.06 -17.09 24.08
CA LEU A 319 50.02 -18.19 23.93
C LEU A 319 50.71 -18.17 22.57
N LEU A 320 49.99 -17.91 21.49
CA LEU A 320 50.55 -17.70 20.15
C LEU A 320 51.48 -16.49 20.08
N ARG A 321 51.13 -15.39 20.73
CA ARG A 321 51.98 -14.19 20.83
C ARG A 321 53.27 -14.48 21.60
N ALA A 322 53.18 -15.30 22.66
CA ALA A 322 54.37 -15.67 23.49
C ALA A 322 55.31 -16.67 22.79
N ILE A 323 54.78 -17.59 21.98
CA ILE A 323 55.56 -18.68 21.34
C ILE A 323 56.12 -18.25 19.97
N PHE A 324 55.31 -17.59 19.14
CA PHE A 324 55.66 -17.31 17.74
C PHE A 324 56.04 -15.86 17.45
N ASN A 325 56.00 -14.99 18.47
CA ASN A 325 56.24 -13.55 18.32
C ASN A 325 55.37 -12.92 17.19
N GLU A 326 54.29 -13.62 16.77
CA GLU A 326 53.33 -13.14 15.78
C GLU A 326 52.48 -12.04 16.43
N LYS A 327 52.51 -10.85 15.84
CA LYS A 327 51.55 -9.80 16.17
C LYS A 327 50.15 -10.31 15.81
N SER A 328 49.41 -10.83 16.83
CA SER A 328 47.97 -11.01 16.62
C SER A 328 47.37 -9.68 16.15
N ARG A 329 46.54 -9.70 15.13
CA ARG A 329 45.87 -8.48 14.67
C ARG A 329 45.16 -7.85 15.88
N GLU A 330 45.46 -6.60 16.13
CA GLU A 330 44.88 -5.83 17.25
C GLU A 330 43.43 -5.43 17.01
N VAL A 331 42.73 -6.16 16.11
CA VAL A 331 41.36 -5.84 15.69
C VAL A 331 40.44 -7.06 15.84
N ARG A 332 39.18 -6.78 16.09
CA ARG A 332 38.11 -7.75 16.19
C ARG A 332 37.13 -7.55 14.99
N ASP A 333 36.64 -8.64 14.41
CA ASP A 333 35.56 -8.61 13.42
C ASP A 333 34.25 -8.17 14.09
N THR A 334 33.69 -7.04 13.61
CA THR A 334 32.41 -6.48 14.00
C THR A 334 31.57 -6.19 12.78
N SER A 335 31.79 -6.96 11.72
CA SER A 335 31.10 -6.83 10.44
C SER A 335 29.60 -6.97 10.56
N LEU A 336 28.87 -6.22 9.75
CA LEU A 336 27.44 -6.36 9.58
C LEU A 336 27.17 -7.62 8.75
N LYS A 337 26.40 -8.55 9.31
CA LYS A 337 26.03 -9.82 8.66
C LYS A 337 24.53 -9.89 8.47
N VAL A 338 24.09 -10.61 7.45
CA VAL A 338 22.68 -10.89 7.22
C VAL A 338 22.11 -11.69 8.38
N PRO A 339 21.02 -11.22 9.03
CA PRO A 339 20.39 -11.95 10.14
C PRO A 339 19.80 -13.27 9.70
N HIS A 340 19.51 -14.14 10.69
CA HIS A 340 18.82 -15.40 10.44
C HIS A 340 17.39 -15.14 9.95
N GLY A 341 17.00 -15.86 8.88
CA GLY A 341 15.68 -15.75 8.25
C GLY A 341 15.58 -14.73 7.12
N GLU A 342 16.59 -13.87 6.97
CA GLU A 342 16.65 -12.89 5.90
C GLU A 342 17.49 -13.38 4.73
N GLN A 343 17.01 -13.18 3.52
CA GLN A 343 17.71 -13.50 2.27
C GLN A 343 17.18 -12.59 1.17
N GLY A 344 17.95 -12.35 0.13
CA GLY A 344 17.48 -11.53 -0.97
C GLY A 344 18.59 -11.03 -1.86
N THR A 345 18.29 -9.96 -2.60
CA THR A 345 19.22 -9.30 -3.51
C THR A 345 19.49 -7.89 -3.04
N ILE A 346 20.74 -7.47 -3.07
CA ILE A 346 21.14 -6.09 -2.75
C ILE A 346 20.69 -5.17 -3.88
N ILE A 347 19.81 -4.21 -3.55
CA ILE A 347 19.27 -3.26 -4.54
C ILE A 347 19.96 -1.89 -4.49
N ALA A 348 20.37 -1.46 -3.31
CA ALA A 348 21.04 -0.18 -3.13
C ALA A 348 22.00 -0.21 -1.95
N VAL A 349 23.03 0.62 -2.03
CA VAL A 349 23.96 0.90 -0.94
C VAL A 349 24.16 2.41 -0.89
N LYS A 350 24.00 2.99 0.32
CA LYS A 350 24.26 4.41 0.58
C LYS A 350 25.42 4.54 1.56
N GLU A 351 26.32 5.44 1.27
CA GLU A 351 27.46 5.76 2.12
C GLU A 351 27.38 7.23 2.55
N PHE A 352 27.56 7.48 3.81
CA PHE A 352 27.62 8.82 4.41
C PHE A 352 28.98 8.96 5.11
N ASN A 353 29.74 9.99 4.77
CA ASN A 353 31.07 10.26 5.34
C ASN A 353 31.08 11.63 6.03
N ALA A 354 31.63 11.70 7.21
CA ALA A 354 31.76 12.95 7.95
C ALA A 354 32.65 13.98 7.23
N GLU A 355 33.57 13.54 6.38
CA GLU A 355 34.47 14.41 5.59
C GLU A 355 33.72 15.14 4.47
N ASP A 356 32.62 14.56 3.97
CA ASP A 356 31.80 15.13 2.89
C ASP A 356 30.76 16.17 3.41
N GLY A 357 30.69 16.36 4.74
CA GLY A 357 29.78 17.32 5.37
C GLY A 357 28.33 16.85 5.46
N ASP A 358 28.12 15.53 5.51
CA ASP A 358 26.79 14.95 5.66
C ASP A 358 26.23 15.21 7.07
N ASP A 359 25.25 16.10 7.17
CA ASP A 359 24.59 16.50 8.43
C ASP A 359 23.76 15.37 9.08
N GLU A 360 23.58 14.23 8.38
CA GLU A 360 22.82 13.08 8.87
C GLU A 360 23.60 12.17 9.85
N LEU A 361 24.89 12.42 10.02
CA LEU A 361 25.74 11.60 10.89
C LEU A 361 25.63 12.04 12.37
N GLY A 362 25.41 11.06 13.24
CA GLY A 362 25.42 11.29 14.69
C GLY A 362 26.80 11.67 15.22
N SER A 363 26.86 12.31 16.40
CA SER A 363 28.11 12.71 17.05
C SER A 363 29.05 11.51 17.24
N GLY A 364 30.31 11.63 16.74
CA GLY A 364 31.33 10.60 16.84
C GLY A 364 31.25 9.45 15.82
N VAL A 365 30.38 9.58 14.80
CA VAL A 365 30.32 8.67 13.66
C VAL A 365 31.17 9.23 12.54
N ASN A 366 32.13 8.48 12.04
CA ASN A 366 32.99 8.88 10.92
C ASN A 366 32.42 8.47 9.59
N ARG A 367 31.80 7.30 9.54
CA ARG A 367 31.22 6.73 8.31
C ARG A 367 30.01 5.87 8.66
N ARG A 368 28.95 6.01 7.89
CA ARG A 368 27.75 5.17 7.93
C ARG A 368 27.55 4.52 6.59
N VAL A 369 27.27 3.23 6.60
CA VAL A 369 26.89 2.49 5.40
C VAL A 369 25.51 1.88 5.63
N VAL A 370 24.60 2.15 4.71
CA VAL A 370 23.23 1.63 4.69
C VAL A 370 23.07 0.71 3.49
N VAL A 371 22.64 -0.51 3.74
CA VAL A 371 22.46 -1.55 2.71
C VAL A 371 21.00 -1.93 2.65
N TYR A 372 20.40 -1.93 1.44
CA TYR A 372 19.03 -2.30 1.18
C TYR A 372 18.96 -3.69 0.54
N ILE A 373 18.24 -4.61 1.18
CA ILE A 373 18.02 -5.99 0.70
C ILE A 373 16.57 -6.13 0.27
N ALA A 374 16.34 -6.46 -0.99
CA ALA A 374 15.01 -6.79 -1.51
C ALA A 374 14.77 -8.29 -1.43
N GLN A 375 13.67 -8.67 -0.80
CA GLN A 375 13.21 -10.04 -0.69
C GLN A 375 11.85 -10.19 -1.37
N LYS A 376 11.72 -11.16 -2.27
CA LYS A 376 10.42 -11.59 -2.80
C LYS A 376 9.82 -12.60 -1.83
N ARG A 377 8.66 -12.29 -1.27
CA ARG A 377 7.92 -13.17 -0.38
C ARG A 377 6.71 -13.73 -1.11
N LYS A 378 6.62 -15.05 -1.18
CA LYS A 378 5.44 -15.78 -1.66
C LYS A 378 4.49 -16.00 -0.50
N ILE A 379 3.21 -16.12 -0.84
CA ILE A 379 2.20 -16.46 0.16
C ILE A 379 2.44 -17.88 0.70
N THR A 380 2.27 -18.05 2.02
CA THR A 380 2.51 -19.30 2.73
C THR A 380 1.37 -19.64 3.69
N GLU A 381 1.32 -20.88 4.15
CA GLU A 381 0.43 -21.30 5.23
C GLU A 381 0.75 -20.49 6.49
N GLY A 382 -0.29 -20.00 7.16
CA GLY A 382 -0.15 -19.11 8.31
C GLY A 382 -0.29 -17.61 7.98
N ASP A 383 -0.24 -17.22 6.71
CA ASP A 383 -0.46 -15.84 6.30
C ASP A 383 -1.94 -15.46 6.43
N LYS A 384 -2.19 -14.17 6.68
CA LYS A 384 -3.53 -13.62 6.84
C LYS A 384 -4.03 -13.04 5.53
N LEU A 385 -5.21 -13.44 5.11
CA LEU A 385 -5.96 -12.86 4.00
C LEU A 385 -7.25 -12.21 4.50
N ALA A 386 -7.73 -11.22 3.76
CA ALA A 386 -8.99 -10.56 4.04
C ALA A 386 -9.64 -10.06 2.75
N GLY A 387 -10.96 -9.98 2.75
CA GLY A 387 -11.73 -9.23 1.76
C GLY A 387 -12.10 -7.84 2.27
N ARG A 388 -12.89 -7.11 1.48
CA ARG A 388 -13.35 -5.75 1.80
C ARG A 388 -14.51 -5.70 2.81
N HIS A 389 -15.13 -6.85 3.12
CA HIS A 389 -16.33 -6.98 3.97
C HIS A 389 -16.02 -7.42 5.41
N GLY A 390 -14.79 -7.21 5.88
CA GLY A 390 -14.38 -7.64 7.22
C GLY A 390 -14.25 -9.15 7.39
N ASN A 391 -14.28 -9.91 6.31
CA ASN A 391 -14.01 -11.34 6.26
C ASN A 391 -12.49 -11.56 6.26
N LYS A 392 -11.93 -11.90 7.40
CA LYS A 392 -10.51 -12.18 7.59
C LYS A 392 -10.30 -13.65 7.94
N GLY A 393 -9.22 -14.20 7.46
CA GLY A 393 -8.87 -15.59 7.80
C GLY A 393 -7.37 -15.83 7.66
N VAL A 394 -6.92 -16.95 8.18
CA VAL A 394 -5.55 -17.43 8.07
C VAL A 394 -5.52 -18.62 7.12
N ILE A 395 -4.52 -18.66 6.24
CA ILE A 395 -4.33 -19.77 5.31
C ILE A 395 -3.95 -21.00 6.12
N ALA A 396 -4.86 -21.99 6.15
CA ALA A 396 -4.62 -23.24 6.84
C ALA A 396 -3.90 -24.26 5.96
N LYS A 397 -4.20 -24.24 4.65
CA LYS A 397 -3.61 -25.18 3.71
C LYS A 397 -3.57 -24.64 2.28
N ILE A 398 -2.50 -24.98 1.59
CA ILE A 398 -2.34 -24.75 0.15
C ILE A 398 -2.44 -26.11 -0.53
N LEU A 399 -3.51 -26.31 -1.31
CA LEU A 399 -3.79 -27.59 -1.96
C LEU A 399 -3.27 -27.61 -3.40
N PRO A 400 -2.80 -28.79 -3.88
CA PRO A 400 -2.58 -29.00 -5.30
C PRO A 400 -3.86 -28.75 -6.10
N ILE A 401 -3.71 -28.43 -7.37
CA ILE A 401 -4.83 -28.12 -8.28
C ILE A 401 -5.83 -29.29 -8.36
N GLU A 402 -5.31 -30.51 -8.35
CA GLU A 402 -6.09 -31.76 -8.47
C GLU A 402 -7.01 -31.96 -7.28
N ASP A 403 -6.66 -31.44 -6.11
CA ASP A 403 -7.40 -31.57 -4.86
C ASP A 403 -8.35 -30.38 -4.60
N MET A 404 -8.33 -29.37 -5.48
CA MET A 404 -9.23 -28.22 -5.38
C MET A 404 -10.61 -28.53 -5.98
N PRO A 405 -11.69 -27.93 -5.45
CA PRO A 405 -13.00 -27.97 -6.13
C PRO A 405 -12.91 -27.27 -7.48
N PHE A 406 -13.70 -27.73 -8.44
CA PHE A 406 -13.68 -27.21 -9.79
C PHE A 406 -15.10 -27.00 -10.34
N LEU A 407 -15.22 -26.14 -11.33
CA LEU A 407 -16.46 -25.84 -12.03
C LEU A 407 -16.81 -26.93 -13.05
N ALA A 408 -18.02 -26.86 -13.63
CA ALA A 408 -18.48 -27.83 -14.62
C ALA A 408 -17.63 -27.90 -15.90
N ASP A 409 -16.91 -26.81 -16.21
CA ASP A 409 -15.98 -26.69 -17.34
C ASP A 409 -14.56 -27.19 -17.01
N GLY A 410 -14.33 -27.62 -15.75
CA GLY A 410 -13.03 -28.09 -15.26
C GLY A 410 -12.13 -26.98 -14.71
N THR A 411 -12.57 -25.71 -14.66
CA THR A 411 -11.79 -24.62 -14.07
C THR A 411 -11.68 -24.79 -12.55
N PRO A 412 -10.47 -24.88 -11.97
CA PRO A 412 -10.30 -25.01 -10.53
C PRO A 412 -10.62 -23.70 -9.82
N VAL A 413 -11.06 -23.79 -8.57
CA VAL A 413 -11.32 -22.64 -7.70
C VAL A 413 -10.01 -22.17 -7.07
N ASP A 414 -9.83 -20.85 -6.95
CA ASP A 414 -8.61 -20.25 -6.38
C ASP A 414 -8.60 -20.28 -4.85
N ILE A 415 -9.77 -20.05 -4.23
CA ILE A 415 -9.92 -19.93 -2.79
C ILE A 415 -11.22 -20.55 -2.30
N VAL A 416 -11.16 -21.29 -1.18
CA VAL A 416 -12.34 -21.89 -0.53
C VAL A 416 -12.54 -21.29 0.84
N LEU A 417 -13.73 -20.69 1.05
CA LEU A 417 -14.14 -20.04 2.28
C LEU A 417 -15.27 -20.81 2.96
N ASN A 418 -15.30 -20.78 4.29
CA ASN A 418 -16.35 -21.43 5.07
C ASN A 418 -17.64 -20.59 5.03
N PRO A 419 -18.77 -21.15 4.54
CA PRO A 419 -20.05 -20.43 4.48
C PRO A 419 -20.63 -20.11 5.87
N LEU A 420 -20.26 -20.85 6.91
CA LEU A 420 -20.74 -20.61 8.28
C LEU A 420 -20.28 -19.26 8.85
N GLY A 421 -19.21 -18.67 8.27
CA GLY A 421 -18.72 -17.34 8.64
C GLY A 421 -19.64 -16.19 8.23
N ILE A 422 -20.61 -16.41 7.31
CA ILE A 422 -21.43 -15.33 6.74
C ILE A 422 -22.65 -15.01 7.62
N PRO A 423 -23.54 -15.95 7.99
CA PRO A 423 -24.79 -15.63 8.67
C PRO A 423 -24.58 -14.99 10.04
N GLY A 424 -23.63 -15.50 10.82
CA GLY A 424 -23.35 -15.00 12.17
C GLY A 424 -22.71 -13.62 12.19
N ARG A 425 -22.11 -13.20 11.08
CA ARG A 425 -21.40 -11.91 10.97
C ARG A 425 -22.16 -10.87 10.16
N MET A 426 -23.23 -11.28 9.48
CA MET A 426 -24.14 -10.40 8.73
C MET A 426 -23.42 -9.51 7.70
N ASN A 427 -22.34 -10.00 7.09
CA ASN A 427 -21.63 -9.32 6.02
C ASN A 427 -21.97 -9.94 4.65
N PHE A 428 -23.22 -9.75 4.25
CA PHE A 428 -23.77 -10.34 3.03
C PHE A 428 -23.24 -9.68 1.74
N GLY A 429 -22.65 -8.48 1.82
CA GLY A 429 -22.03 -7.80 0.71
C GLY A 429 -20.99 -8.65 -0.03
N GLN A 430 -20.22 -9.50 0.68
CA GLN A 430 -19.25 -10.42 0.06
C GLN A 430 -19.90 -11.46 -0.88
N VAL A 431 -21.11 -11.90 -0.59
CA VAL A 431 -21.85 -12.84 -1.44
C VAL A 431 -22.33 -12.13 -2.70
N LEU A 432 -22.88 -10.93 -2.55
CA LEU A 432 -23.32 -10.09 -3.67
C LEU A 432 -22.14 -9.72 -4.58
N GLU A 433 -21.02 -9.33 -4.00
CA GLU A 433 -19.76 -9.09 -4.72
C GLU A 433 -19.32 -10.30 -5.53
N THR A 434 -19.35 -11.49 -4.94
CA THR A 434 -18.95 -12.73 -5.63
C THR A 434 -19.87 -13.05 -6.80
N HIS A 435 -21.19 -12.91 -6.64
CA HIS A 435 -22.13 -13.12 -7.74
C HIS A 435 -21.95 -12.11 -8.87
N LEU A 436 -21.82 -10.84 -8.53
CA LEU A 436 -21.65 -9.79 -9.54
C LEU A 436 -20.31 -9.93 -10.26
N GLY A 437 -19.22 -10.18 -9.52
CA GLY A 437 -17.89 -10.42 -10.09
C GLY A 437 -17.83 -11.64 -11.00
N TRP A 438 -18.58 -12.71 -10.67
CA TRP A 438 -18.72 -13.89 -11.52
C TRP A 438 -19.38 -13.52 -12.86
N ILE A 439 -20.47 -12.76 -12.83
CA ILE A 439 -21.17 -12.31 -14.02
C ILE A 439 -20.27 -11.40 -14.87
N ALA A 440 -19.57 -10.45 -14.23
CA ALA A 440 -18.66 -9.54 -14.92
C ALA A 440 -17.53 -10.29 -15.65
N LYS A 441 -16.97 -11.33 -15.04
CA LYS A 441 -15.91 -12.16 -15.64
C LYS A 441 -16.42 -13.00 -16.81
N GLN A 442 -17.68 -13.42 -16.79
CA GLN A 442 -18.26 -14.33 -17.80
C GLN A 442 -18.67 -13.66 -19.11
N GLY A 443 -18.77 -12.36 -19.21
CA GLY A 443 -19.13 -11.74 -20.47
C GLY A 443 -19.78 -10.37 -20.44
N TRP A 444 -19.94 -9.77 -19.30
CA TRP A 444 -20.22 -8.35 -19.26
C TRP A 444 -18.88 -7.60 -19.29
N ASN A 445 -18.55 -7.08 -20.45
CA ASN A 445 -17.44 -6.13 -20.64
C ASN A 445 -17.80 -4.77 -20.00
N CYS A 446 -18.23 -4.79 -18.75
CA CYS A 446 -18.67 -3.61 -18.04
C CYS A 446 -18.00 -3.60 -16.68
N LEU A 447 -17.28 -2.54 -16.38
CA LEU A 447 -16.94 -2.18 -15.02
C LEU A 447 -18.26 -1.88 -14.29
N LEU A 448 -18.73 -2.86 -13.52
CA LEU A 448 -19.94 -2.70 -12.72
C LEU A 448 -19.56 -1.93 -11.46
N TYR A 449 -19.80 -0.64 -11.50
CA TYR A 449 -19.74 0.18 -10.31
C TYR A 449 -21.04 -0.01 -9.52
N THR A 450 -20.92 -0.46 -8.29
CA THR A 450 -22.04 -0.34 -7.36
C THR A 450 -22.07 1.09 -6.87
N SER A 451 -23.21 1.72 -6.97
CA SER A 451 -23.45 2.96 -6.28
C SER A 451 -23.32 2.73 -4.78
N ASP A 452 -22.78 3.68 -4.07
CA ASP A 452 -22.82 3.65 -2.61
C ASP A 452 -24.29 3.74 -2.11
N ALA A 453 -24.50 3.47 -0.83
CA ALA A 453 -25.82 3.38 -0.18
C ALA A 453 -26.79 4.58 -0.43
N ALA A 454 -26.32 5.62 -1.08
CA ALA A 454 -27.10 6.82 -1.39
C ALA A 454 -27.40 7.02 -2.86
N ASP A 455 -26.87 6.18 -3.72
CA ASP A 455 -27.10 6.29 -5.18
C ASP A 455 -27.71 4.96 -5.66
N ASP A 456 -29.04 4.85 -5.60
CA ASP A 456 -29.84 3.66 -5.97
C ASP A 456 -29.75 3.28 -7.47
N THR A 457 -28.78 3.81 -8.21
CA THR A 457 -28.63 3.53 -9.63
C THR A 457 -27.39 2.68 -9.90
N LEU A 458 -27.60 1.40 -10.21
CA LEU A 458 -26.65 0.58 -10.93
C LEU A 458 -26.34 1.25 -12.27
N ARG A 459 -25.20 1.89 -12.41
CA ARG A 459 -24.72 2.31 -13.72
C ARG A 459 -24.14 1.11 -14.44
N VAL A 460 -24.91 0.58 -15.36
CA VAL A 460 -24.46 -0.36 -16.38
C VAL A 460 -24.11 0.51 -17.59
N ASP A 461 -22.83 0.85 -17.75
CA ASP A 461 -22.39 1.41 -19.03
C ASP A 461 -22.29 0.25 -20.03
N LEU A 462 -23.24 0.22 -20.98
CA LEU A 462 -23.33 -0.72 -22.09
C LEU A 462 -22.37 -0.33 -23.21
#